data_d40794656cc4874be4525c32180532c4
#
_entry.id   d40794656cc4874be4525c32180532c4
#
_cell.length_a   1.000
_cell.length_b   1.000
_cell.length_c   1.000
_cell.angle_alpha   90.00
_cell.angle_beta   90.00
_cell.angle_gamma   90.00
#
_symmetry.space_group_name_H-M   'P 1'
#
loop_
_entity.id
_entity.type
_entity.pdbx_description
1 polymer ?
#
loop_
_entity_poly.entity_id
_entity_poly.type
_entity_poly.pdbx_seq_one_letter_code
_entity_poly.pdbx_strand_id
1 'polypeptide(L)'
;MEANTRTALEALADPTRRAILERLLGGPLPVKEIARDLPVTRPAVSQHLGVLKRAGLVSEQRRGTFRFYRLEPGGLGALRAYLDNFWSTALAQFAEAAAGTKGGTDD
;
A
#
# COMPACT_ATOMS: atom_id res chain seq x y z
N MET A 1 2.58 -11.15 11.78
CA MET A 1 2.29 -10.50 10.49
C MET A 1 2.44 -11.50 9.37
N GLU A 2 1.44 -11.59 8.53
CA GLU A 2 1.52 -12.49 7.39
C GLU A 2 2.59 -12.04 6.40
N ALA A 3 3.15 -13.02 5.67
CA ALA A 3 4.17 -12.73 4.68
C ALA A 3 3.68 -11.74 3.61
N ASN A 4 2.42 -11.89 3.16
CA ASN A 4 1.85 -11.00 2.16
C ASN A 4 1.73 -9.56 2.67
N THR A 5 1.31 -9.40 3.92
CA THR A 5 1.18 -8.07 4.53
C THR A 5 2.54 -7.42 4.68
N ARG A 6 3.54 -8.20 5.09
CA ARG A 6 4.92 -7.70 5.20
C ARG A 6 5.43 -7.21 3.85
N THR A 7 5.24 -8.02 2.81
CA THR A 7 5.68 -7.67 1.46
C THR A 7 5.00 -6.40 0.97
N ALA A 8 3.70 -6.25 1.27
CA ALA A 8 2.97 -5.04 0.90
C ALA A 8 3.52 -3.81 1.61
N LEU A 9 3.79 -3.92 2.91
CA LEU A 9 4.35 -2.80 3.67
C LEU A 9 5.74 -2.42 3.15
N GLU A 10 6.57 -3.41 2.84
CA GLU A 10 7.89 -3.17 2.28
C GLU A 10 7.81 -2.47 0.93
N ALA A 11 6.85 -2.88 0.10
CA ALA A 11 6.64 -2.24 -1.19
C ALA A 11 6.27 -0.77 -1.04
N LEU A 12 5.53 -0.43 -0.01
CA LEU A 12 5.10 0.95 0.26
C LEU A 12 6.20 1.82 0.87
N ALA A 13 7.32 1.24 1.25
CA ALA A 13 8.42 2.01 1.84
C ALA A 13 9.09 2.93 0.83
N ASP A 14 9.01 2.60 -0.46
CA ASP A 14 9.63 3.40 -1.51
C ASP A 14 8.69 4.52 -1.97
N PRO A 15 9.14 5.79 -1.96
CA PRO A 15 8.27 6.91 -2.35
C PRO A 15 7.82 6.86 -3.81
N THR A 16 8.64 6.32 -4.72
CA THR A 16 8.25 6.20 -6.11
C THR A 16 7.11 5.19 -6.26
N ARG A 17 7.18 4.08 -5.55
CA ARG A 17 6.11 3.10 -5.58
C ARG A 17 4.81 3.67 -5.02
N ARG A 18 4.89 4.48 -3.95
CA ARG A 18 3.69 5.16 -3.46
C ARG A 18 3.10 6.10 -4.50
N ALA A 19 3.97 6.84 -5.20
CA ALA A 19 3.52 7.75 -6.26
C ALA A 19 2.83 7.00 -7.40
N ILE A 20 3.35 5.81 -7.75
CA ILE A 20 2.73 4.95 -8.76
C ILE A 20 1.32 4.54 -8.33
N LEU A 21 1.17 4.10 -7.08
CA LEU A 21 -0.14 3.71 -6.57
C LEU A 21 -1.11 4.89 -6.59
N GLU A 22 -0.64 6.07 -6.23
CA GLU A 22 -1.47 7.28 -6.27
C GLU A 22 -1.92 7.61 -7.69
N ARG A 23 -1.06 7.40 -8.68
CA ARG A 23 -1.44 7.60 -10.08
C ARG A 23 -2.58 6.66 -10.48
N LEU A 24 -2.58 5.45 -9.95
CA LEU A 24 -3.57 4.44 -10.29
C LEU A 24 -4.92 4.64 -9.58
N LEU A 25 -5.00 5.58 -8.66
CA LEU A 25 -6.27 5.88 -7.98
C LEU A 25 -7.34 6.34 -8.97
N GLY A 26 -6.94 6.94 -10.08
CA GLY A 26 -7.87 7.39 -11.11
C GLY A 26 -8.35 6.31 -12.06
N GLY A 27 -7.82 5.09 -11.93
CA GLY A 27 -8.18 3.96 -12.79
C GLY A 27 -6.95 3.35 -13.45
N PRO A 28 -7.16 2.27 -14.23
CA PRO A 28 -6.06 1.58 -14.89
C PRO A 28 -5.30 2.49 -15.87
N LEU A 29 -3.98 2.34 -15.90
CA LEU A 29 -3.11 3.13 -16.77
C LEU A 29 -2.02 2.24 -17.35
N PRO A 30 -1.57 2.52 -18.60
CA PRO A 30 -0.39 1.89 -19.14
C PRO A 30 0.88 2.51 -18.56
N VAL A 31 2.01 1.80 -18.65
CA VAL A 31 3.29 2.26 -18.12
C VAL A 31 3.63 3.67 -18.60
N LYS A 32 3.39 3.95 -19.87
CA LYS A 32 3.66 5.25 -20.47
C LYS A 32 2.98 6.37 -19.70
N GLU A 33 1.72 6.17 -19.35
CA GLU A 33 0.94 7.18 -18.62
C GLU A 33 1.34 7.29 -17.17
N ILE A 34 1.66 6.15 -16.56
CA ILE A 34 2.14 6.15 -15.17
C ILE A 34 3.44 6.93 -15.07
N ALA A 35 4.35 6.73 -16.03
CA ALA A 35 5.67 7.35 -16.01
C ALA A 35 5.67 8.82 -16.37
N ARG A 36 4.60 9.32 -16.97
CA ARG A 36 4.57 10.66 -17.57
C ARG A 36 5.07 11.76 -16.63
N ASP A 37 4.59 11.78 -15.40
CA ASP A 37 4.88 12.86 -14.48
C ASP A 37 5.82 12.43 -13.35
N LEU A 38 6.44 11.27 -13.48
CA LEU A 38 7.35 10.78 -12.45
C LEU A 38 8.81 11.06 -12.86
N PRO A 39 9.66 11.46 -11.91
CA PRO A 39 11.05 11.79 -12.22
C PRO A 39 11.92 10.53 -12.32
N VAL A 40 11.42 9.51 -13.01
CA VAL A 40 12.11 8.23 -13.21
C VAL A 40 11.85 7.75 -14.62
N THR A 41 12.69 6.83 -15.08
CA THR A 41 12.57 6.27 -16.43
C THR A 41 11.44 5.25 -16.51
N ARG A 42 10.95 4.98 -17.72
CA ARG A 42 9.94 3.94 -17.92
C ARG A 42 10.42 2.56 -17.48
N PRO A 43 11.67 2.15 -17.77
CA PRO A 43 12.16 0.89 -17.21
C PRO A 43 12.12 0.85 -15.68
N ALA A 44 12.44 1.96 -15.01
CA ALA A 44 12.37 2.00 -13.56
C ALA A 44 10.92 1.85 -13.07
N VAL A 45 9.98 2.50 -13.75
CA VAL A 45 8.54 2.34 -13.43
C VAL A 45 8.13 0.89 -13.59
N SER A 46 8.57 0.23 -14.67
CA SER A 46 8.25 -1.17 -14.89
C SER A 46 8.79 -2.06 -13.78
N GLN A 47 10.00 -1.78 -13.29
CA GLN A 47 10.58 -2.53 -12.16
C GLN A 47 9.77 -2.33 -10.89
N HIS A 48 9.38 -1.09 -10.60
CA HIS A 48 8.55 -0.80 -9.45
C HIS A 48 7.18 -1.46 -9.54
N LEU A 49 6.59 -1.48 -10.72
CA LEU A 49 5.32 -2.18 -10.95
C LEU A 49 5.47 -3.68 -10.72
N GLY A 50 6.61 -4.25 -11.10
CA GLY A 50 6.89 -5.65 -10.81
C GLY A 50 6.90 -5.95 -9.32
N VAL A 51 7.52 -5.08 -8.53
CA VAL A 51 7.52 -5.22 -7.06
C VAL A 51 6.10 -5.11 -6.51
N LEU A 52 5.35 -4.10 -6.96
CA LEU A 52 3.98 -3.89 -6.51
C LEU A 52 3.06 -5.06 -6.90
N LYS A 53 3.27 -5.63 -8.07
CA LYS A 53 2.51 -6.79 -8.53
C LYS A 53 2.80 -8.01 -7.66
N ARG A 54 4.07 -8.29 -7.37
CA ARG A 54 4.43 -9.40 -6.48
C ARG A 54 3.92 -9.19 -5.06
N ALA A 55 3.77 -7.94 -4.65
CA ALA A 55 3.22 -7.61 -3.34
C ALA A 55 1.68 -7.68 -3.31
N GLY A 56 1.04 -7.93 -4.45
CA GLY A 56 -0.41 -8.02 -4.53
C GLY A 56 -1.14 -6.69 -4.49
N LEU A 57 -0.43 -5.59 -4.73
CA LEU A 57 -1.02 -4.25 -4.66
C LEU A 57 -1.51 -3.73 -6.01
N VAL A 58 -0.97 -4.28 -7.09
CA VAL A 58 -1.43 -3.97 -8.43
C VAL A 58 -1.56 -5.25 -9.23
N SER A 59 -2.38 -5.21 -10.26
CA SER A 59 -2.51 -6.30 -11.23
C SER A 59 -2.42 -5.74 -12.62
N GLU A 60 -2.12 -6.63 -13.56
CA GLU A 60 -1.92 -6.30 -14.96
C GLU A 60 -3.14 -6.78 -15.75
N GLN A 61 -3.61 -5.95 -16.65
CA GLN A 61 -4.74 -6.28 -17.51
C GLN A 61 -4.36 -5.96 -18.96
N ARG A 62 -4.55 -6.94 -19.84
CA ARG A 62 -4.31 -6.73 -21.27
C ARG A 62 -5.57 -6.25 -21.95
N ARG A 63 -5.41 -5.26 -22.82
CA ARG A 63 -6.47 -4.79 -23.71
C ARG A 63 -5.85 -4.68 -25.12
N GLY A 64 -6.09 -5.68 -25.96
CA GLY A 64 -5.46 -5.76 -27.26
C GLY A 64 -3.95 -5.90 -27.11
N THR A 65 -3.18 -4.98 -27.68
CA THR A 65 -1.73 -4.97 -27.57
C THR A 65 -1.22 -4.16 -26.39
N PHE A 66 -2.11 -3.52 -25.63
CA PHE A 66 -1.72 -2.67 -24.52
C PHE A 66 -1.82 -3.41 -23.20
N ARG A 67 -0.89 -3.09 -22.30
CA ARG A 67 -0.92 -3.54 -20.91
C ARG A 67 -1.32 -2.39 -20.01
N PHE A 68 -2.35 -2.61 -19.22
CA PHE A 68 -2.78 -1.65 -18.22
C PHE A 68 -2.50 -2.21 -16.85
N TYR A 69 -2.11 -1.36 -15.93
CA TYR A 69 -1.95 -1.71 -14.52
C TYR A 69 -3.05 -1.04 -13.73
N ARG A 70 -3.53 -1.72 -12.72
CA ARG A 70 -4.59 -1.21 -11.86
C ARG A 70 -4.33 -1.61 -10.42
N LEU A 71 -4.94 -0.87 -9.49
CA LEU A 71 -4.88 -1.24 -8.09
C LEU A 71 -5.59 -2.57 -7.89
N GLU A 72 -5.04 -3.39 -6.98
CA GLU A 72 -5.61 -4.69 -6.65
C GLU A 72 -6.35 -4.59 -5.33
N PRO A 73 -7.70 -4.64 -5.33
CA PRO A 73 -8.47 -4.47 -4.08
C PRO A 73 -8.15 -5.50 -3.01
N GLY A 74 -7.84 -6.75 -3.42
CA GLY A 74 -7.54 -7.81 -2.46
C GLY A 74 -6.32 -7.50 -1.61
N GLY A 75 -5.21 -7.10 -2.26
CA GLY A 75 -3.99 -6.78 -1.55
C GLY A 75 -4.12 -5.52 -0.71
N LEU A 76 -4.78 -4.50 -1.26
CA LEU A 76 -5.02 -3.27 -0.52
C LEU A 76 -5.94 -3.52 0.68
N GLY A 77 -6.95 -4.38 0.51
CA GLY A 77 -7.85 -4.72 1.60
C GLY A 77 -7.16 -5.46 2.73
N ALA A 78 -6.25 -6.37 2.40
CA ALA A 78 -5.48 -7.08 3.41
C ALA A 78 -4.59 -6.12 4.21
N LEU A 79 -3.96 -5.17 3.52
CA LEU A 79 -3.15 -4.15 4.16
C LEU A 79 -3.99 -3.27 5.08
N ARG A 80 -5.16 -2.85 4.61
CA ARG A 80 -6.08 -2.07 5.42
C ARG A 80 -6.50 -2.84 6.68
N ALA A 81 -6.83 -4.12 6.52
CA ALA A 81 -7.25 -4.94 7.64
C ALA A 81 -6.15 -5.05 8.69
N TYR A 82 -4.91 -5.20 8.27
CA TYR A 82 -3.79 -5.23 9.19
C TYR A 82 -3.67 -3.91 9.95
N LEU A 83 -3.74 -2.79 9.25
CA LEU A 83 -3.63 -1.47 9.87
C LEU A 83 -4.80 -1.19 10.82
N ASP A 84 -6.02 -1.57 10.43
CA ASP A 84 -7.20 -1.41 11.27
C ASP A 84 -7.06 -2.20 12.56
N ASN A 85 -6.59 -3.43 12.46
CA ASN A 85 -6.41 -4.29 13.62
C ASN A 85 -5.32 -3.76 14.55
N PHE A 86 -4.20 -3.34 13.96
CA PHE A 86 -3.12 -2.71 14.71
C PHE A 86 -3.61 -1.48 15.46
N TRP A 87 -4.33 -0.61 14.76
CA TRP A 87 -4.81 0.65 15.30
C TRP A 87 -5.83 0.42 16.41
N SER A 88 -6.76 -0.52 16.22
CA SER A 88 -7.77 -0.85 17.23
C SER A 88 -7.12 -1.36 18.52
N THR A 89 -6.11 -2.22 18.36
CA THR A 89 -5.38 -2.74 19.52
C THR A 89 -4.63 -1.63 20.23
N ALA A 90 -3.98 -0.74 19.46
CA ALA A 90 -3.24 0.38 20.04
C ALA A 90 -4.18 1.33 20.78
N LEU A 91 -5.35 1.63 20.20
CA LEU A 91 -6.33 2.49 20.85
C LEU A 91 -6.85 1.88 22.15
N ALA A 92 -7.09 0.57 22.15
CA ALA A 92 -7.52 -0.12 23.34
C ALA A 92 -6.48 -0.01 24.47
N GLN A 93 -5.21 -0.16 24.10
CA GLN A 93 -4.11 -0.02 25.04
C GLN A 93 -3.98 1.41 25.56
N PHE A 94 -4.17 2.40 24.69
CA PHE A 94 -4.15 3.79 25.11
C PHE A 94 -5.28 4.10 26.10
N ALA A 95 -6.47 3.58 25.81
CA ALA A 95 -7.62 3.77 26.70
C ALA A 95 -7.38 3.11 28.04
N GLU A 96 -6.82 1.91 28.06
CA GLU A 96 -6.50 1.18 29.27
C GLU A 96 -5.43 1.91 30.08
N ALA A 97 -4.38 2.38 29.41
CA ALA A 97 -3.32 3.14 30.06
C ALA A 97 -3.86 4.45 30.65
N ALA A 98 -4.74 5.13 29.95
CA ALA A 98 -5.35 6.36 30.44
C ALA A 98 -6.21 6.09 31.65
N ALA A 99 -6.97 5.00 31.63
CA ALA A 99 -7.79 4.61 32.79
C ALA A 99 -6.93 4.25 34.00
N GLY A 100 -5.83 3.49 33.73
CA GLY A 100 -4.90 3.12 34.79
C GLY A 100 -4.19 4.33 35.38
N THR A 101 -3.75 5.25 34.50
CA THR A 101 -3.11 6.47 34.95
C THR A 101 -4.05 7.31 35.77
N LYS A 102 -5.28 7.41 35.35
CA LYS A 102 -6.29 8.15 36.06
C LYS A 102 -6.56 7.54 37.44
N GLY A 103 -6.57 6.24 37.53
CA GLY A 103 -6.75 5.55 38.80
C GLY A 103 -5.51 5.58 39.67
N GLY A 104 -4.34 5.71 39.05
CA GLY A 104 -3.07 5.66 39.74
C GLY A 104 -2.43 7.01 40.00
N THR A 105 -3.15 8.08 39.79
CA THR A 105 -2.61 9.42 39.94
C THR A 105 -2.20 9.76 41.36
N ASP A 106 -2.64 8.98 42.27
CA ASP A 106 -2.30 9.12 43.66
C ASP A 106 -0.86 8.74 43.99
N ASP A 107 -0.18 8.18 43.07
CA ASP A 107 1.23 7.77 43.27
C ASP A 107 2.15 8.93 43.58
#